data_77ac13796b720dd7b282b9085548005c
#
_entry.id   77ac13796b720dd7b282b9085548005c
#
_cell.length_a   1.000
_cell.length_b   1.000
_cell.length_c   1.000
_cell.angle_alpha   90.00
_cell.angle_beta   90.00
_cell.angle_gamma   90.00
#
_symmetry.space_group_name_H-M   'P 1'
#
loop_
_entity.id
_entity.type
_entity.pdbx_description
1 polymer ?
#
loop_
_entity_poly.entity_id
_entity_poly.type
_entity_poly.pdbx_seq_one_letter_code
_entity_poly.pdbx_strand_id
1 'polypeptide(L)'
;MAMAAEAVQEAADLNQPFTFCYVLNSAVVVALETGDWPGAEELIHRLSTIATKHQLLTYARASVGWQGRLAVSHGDLSRGIGLLQTALAALHEDGYELYRPQLSVTLAEGLAKTGERELAYSTICEAVSWAETRGRVLELIELSRVKGEILASMSQEHTSEGEACLLQSLQLARERGLLSLELRVGISLARLWADPAQRDKAVELLDPIFNRFSEGFQTHDLVAAANLLQQLRSRNLT
;
A
#
# COMPACT_ATOMS: atom_id res chain seq x y z
N MET A 1 11.74 12.94 0.57
CA MET A 1 11.21 13.89 -0.45
C MET A 1 12.30 14.70 -1.17
N ALA A 2 13.28 15.33 -0.50
CA ALA A 2 14.32 16.14 -1.18
C ALA A 2 15.08 15.38 -2.29
N MET A 3 15.61 14.18 -2.01
CA MET A 3 16.29 13.34 -3.01
C MET A 3 15.41 12.95 -4.20
N ALA A 4 14.12 12.70 -3.99
CA ALA A 4 13.21 12.38 -5.09
C ALA A 4 12.99 13.59 -6.01
N ALA A 5 12.88 14.80 -5.44
CA ALA A 5 12.74 16.03 -6.21
C ALA A 5 14.02 16.35 -7.02
N GLU A 6 15.20 16.15 -6.43
CA GLU A 6 16.48 16.30 -7.09
C GLU A 6 16.63 15.32 -8.26
N ALA A 7 16.34 14.03 -8.05
CA ALA A 7 16.36 13.02 -9.11
C ALA A 7 15.40 13.35 -10.27
N VAL A 8 14.20 13.86 -9.96
CA VAL A 8 13.22 14.29 -10.97
C VAL A 8 13.76 15.47 -11.78
N GLN A 9 14.46 16.44 -11.15
CA GLN A 9 15.04 17.57 -11.85
C GLN A 9 16.19 17.12 -12.75
N GLU A 10 17.12 16.31 -12.25
CA GLU A 10 18.23 15.76 -13.03
C GLU A 10 17.73 14.97 -14.24
N ALA A 11 16.71 14.13 -14.06
CA ALA A 11 16.13 13.35 -15.16
C ALA A 11 15.46 14.25 -16.23
N ALA A 12 14.87 15.37 -15.81
CA ALA A 12 14.31 16.35 -16.75
C ALA A 12 15.39 16.99 -17.62
N ASP A 13 16.54 17.30 -17.04
CA ASP A 13 17.67 17.94 -17.73
C ASP A 13 18.34 17.01 -18.77
N LEU A 14 18.21 15.68 -18.62
CA LEU A 14 18.70 14.70 -19.58
C LEU A 14 17.95 14.73 -20.93
N ASN A 15 16.78 15.33 -20.98
CA ASN A 15 15.92 15.41 -22.17
C ASN A 15 15.65 14.04 -22.84
N GLN A 16 15.53 12.99 -22.01
CA GLN A 16 15.22 11.61 -22.42
C GLN A 16 13.86 11.18 -21.85
N PRO A 17 12.79 11.15 -22.66
CA PRO A 17 11.42 10.92 -22.17
C PRO A 17 11.23 9.62 -21.40
N PHE A 18 11.87 8.53 -21.84
CA PHE A 18 11.79 7.24 -21.16
C PHE A 18 12.41 7.30 -19.75
N THR A 19 13.64 7.82 -19.64
CA THR A 19 14.34 7.99 -18.35
C THR A 19 13.54 8.89 -17.43
N PHE A 20 12.99 9.97 -17.97
CA PHE A 20 12.17 10.90 -17.19
C PHE A 20 10.89 10.23 -16.68
N CYS A 21 10.17 9.46 -17.50
CA CYS A 21 9.01 8.70 -17.05
C CYS A 21 9.37 7.66 -15.99
N TYR A 22 10.50 6.97 -16.11
CA TYR A 22 10.98 6.01 -15.11
C TYR A 22 11.19 6.67 -13.75
N VAL A 23 11.87 7.82 -13.72
CA VAL A 23 12.15 8.56 -12.48
C VAL A 23 10.87 9.17 -11.91
N LEU A 24 10.02 9.78 -12.75
CA LEU A 24 8.71 10.29 -12.32
C LEU A 24 7.86 9.19 -11.68
N ASN A 25 7.79 8.02 -12.32
CA ASN A 25 7.04 6.89 -11.78
C ASN A 25 7.57 6.43 -10.41
N SER A 26 8.90 6.38 -10.25
CA SER A 26 9.52 6.05 -8.97
C SER A 26 9.19 7.10 -7.89
N ALA A 27 9.21 8.39 -8.26
CA ALA A 27 8.85 9.48 -7.36
C ALA A 27 7.36 9.43 -6.97
N VAL A 28 6.45 9.06 -7.90
CA VAL A 28 5.03 8.82 -7.61
C VAL A 28 4.86 7.75 -6.53
N VAL A 29 5.56 6.61 -6.69
CA VAL A 29 5.50 5.53 -5.70
C VAL A 29 5.96 6.04 -4.33
N VAL A 30 7.08 6.75 -4.24
CA VAL A 30 7.57 7.32 -2.98
C VAL A 30 6.58 8.28 -2.36
N ALA A 31 5.97 9.18 -3.14
CA ALA A 31 4.99 10.14 -2.64
C ALA A 31 3.74 9.44 -2.09
N LEU A 32 3.22 8.43 -2.82
CA LEU A 32 2.08 7.63 -2.38
C LEU A 32 2.39 6.81 -1.10
N GLU A 33 3.59 6.23 -1.00
CA GLU A 33 4.00 5.44 0.18
C GLU A 33 4.23 6.31 1.42
N THR A 34 4.62 7.57 1.24
CA THR A 34 4.84 8.51 2.36
C THR A 34 3.61 9.33 2.73
N GLY A 35 2.52 9.25 1.94
CA GLY A 35 1.29 10.01 2.15
C GLY A 35 1.38 11.47 1.71
N ASP A 36 2.34 11.81 0.84
CA ASP A 36 2.41 13.13 0.20
C ASP A 36 1.43 13.18 -0.98
N TRP A 37 0.14 13.31 -0.64
CA TRP A 37 -0.93 13.29 -1.63
C TRP A 37 -0.84 14.43 -2.65
N PRO A 38 -0.56 15.70 -2.27
CA PRO A 38 -0.38 16.78 -3.24
C PRO A 38 0.81 16.55 -4.18
N GLY A 39 1.93 16.09 -3.64
CA GLY A 39 3.11 15.75 -4.45
C GLY A 39 2.84 14.57 -5.39
N ALA A 40 2.10 13.55 -4.93
CA ALA A 40 1.70 12.42 -5.76
C ALA A 40 0.82 12.88 -6.94
N GLU A 41 -0.17 13.75 -6.69
CA GLU A 41 -1.07 14.26 -7.74
C GLU A 41 -0.31 15.00 -8.84
N GLU A 42 0.59 15.89 -8.47
CA GLU A 42 1.45 16.62 -9.43
C GLU A 42 2.33 15.67 -10.26
N LEU A 43 3.01 14.73 -9.57
CA LEU A 43 3.90 13.77 -10.24
C LEU A 43 3.14 12.84 -11.18
N ILE A 44 1.95 12.38 -10.81
CA ILE A 44 1.07 11.54 -11.65
C ILE A 44 0.64 12.33 -12.89
N HIS A 45 0.27 13.61 -12.72
CA HIS A 45 -0.11 14.46 -13.85
C HIS A 45 1.05 14.64 -14.84
N ARG A 46 2.26 14.93 -14.35
CA ARG A 46 3.47 15.04 -15.17
C ARG A 46 3.79 13.74 -15.88
N LEU A 47 3.75 12.61 -15.17
CA LEU A 47 3.98 11.27 -15.73
C LEU A 47 3.00 10.98 -16.88
N SER A 48 1.70 11.19 -16.66
CA SER A 48 0.65 10.97 -17.65
C SER A 48 0.88 11.83 -18.89
N THR A 49 1.18 13.11 -18.71
CA THR A 49 1.40 14.07 -19.80
C THR A 49 2.60 13.65 -20.68
N ILE A 50 3.74 13.36 -20.06
CA ILE A 50 4.96 12.99 -20.81
C ILE A 50 4.79 11.62 -21.46
N ALA A 51 4.25 10.64 -20.74
CA ALA A 51 4.03 9.30 -21.27
C ALA A 51 3.09 9.28 -22.47
N THR A 52 2.01 10.05 -22.41
CA THR A 52 1.06 10.19 -23.53
C THR A 52 1.72 10.90 -24.73
N LYS A 53 2.40 12.02 -24.50
CA LYS A 53 3.09 12.79 -25.55
C LYS A 53 4.11 11.95 -26.32
N HIS A 54 4.83 11.08 -25.64
CA HIS A 54 5.91 10.26 -26.22
C HIS A 54 5.48 8.80 -26.48
N GLN A 55 4.18 8.49 -26.38
CA GLN A 55 3.61 7.15 -26.64
C GLN A 55 4.25 6.03 -25.81
N LEU A 56 4.63 6.35 -24.58
CA LEU A 56 5.19 5.40 -23.61
C LEU A 56 4.04 4.69 -22.87
N LEU A 57 3.39 3.76 -23.57
CA LEU A 57 2.10 3.15 -23.17
C LEU A 57 2.13 2.59 -21.76
N THR A 58 3.19 1.87 -21.37
CA THR A 58 3.33 1.28 -20.05
C THR A 58 3.21 2.33 -18.93
N TYR A 59 3.89 3.48 -19.09
CA TYR A 59 3.83 4.57 -18.11
C TYR A 59 2.50 5.32 -18.15
N ALA A 60 1.90 5.47 -19.33
CA ALA A 60 0.57 6.05 -19.46
C ALA A 60 -0.48 5.19 -18.72
N ARG A 61 -0.44 3.85 -18.88
CA ARG A 61 -1.32 2.90 -18.18
C ARG A 61 -1.04 2.85 -16.68
N ALA A 62 0.24 2.85 -16.28
CA ALA A 62 0.62 2.92 -14.87
C ALA A 62 0.09 4.22 -14.21
N SER A 63 0.14 5.37 -14.91
CA SER A 63 -0.39 6.63 -14.38
C SER A 63 -1.89 6.56 -14.09
N VAL A 64 -2.68 5.80 -14.88
CA VAL A 64 -4.10 5.53 -14.58
C VAL A 64 -4.24 4.73 -13.29
N GLY A 65 -3.40 3.73 -13.07
CA GLY A 65 -3.38 2.96 -11.82
C GLY A 65 -3.05 3.82 -10.60
N TRP A 66 -2.07 4.71 -10.72
CA TRP A 66 -1.71 5.65 -9.65
C TRP A 66 -2.79 6.70 -9.37
N GLN A 67 -3.50 7.18 -10.40
CA GLN A 67 -4.70 8.00 -10.22
C GLN A 67 -5.79 7.24 -9.45
N GLY A 68 -5.99 5.95 -9.77
CA GLY A 68 -6.91 5.08 -9.04
C GLY A 68 -6.53 4.95 -7.57
N ARG A 69 -5.24 4.73 -7.28
CA ARG A 69 -4.73 4.65 -5.91
C ARG A 69 -4.95 5.97 -5.15
N LEU A 70 -4.68 7.10 -5.76
CA LEU A 70 -4.91 8.43 -5.19
C LEU A 70 -6.41 8.66 -4.91
N ALA A 71 -7.29 8.29 -5.84
CA ALA A 71 -8.75 8.40 -5.68
C ALA A 71 -9.25 7.58 -4.48
N VAL A 72 -8.79 6.32 -4.31
CA VAL A 72 -9.13 5.48 -3.16
C VAL A 72 -8.65 6.11 -1.85
N SER A 73 -7.45 6.71 -1.82
CA SER A 73 -6.91 7.38 -0.61
C SER A 73 -7.72 8.61 -0.23
N HIS A 74 -8.31 9.31 -1.19
CA HIS A 74 -9.20 10.47 -0.98
C HIS A 74 -10.67 10.07 -0.72
N GLY A 75 -11.00 8.77 -0.71
CA GLY A 75 -12.35 8.27 -0.46
C GLY A 75 -13.26 8.23 -1.69
N ASP A 76 -12.77 8.59 -2.89
CA ASP A 76 -13.51 8.42 -4.14
C ASP A 76 -13.37 6.97 -4.63
N LEU A 77 -14.03 6.06 -3.87
CA LEU A 77 -13.87 4.61 -4.04
C LEU A 77 -14.34 4.13 -5.40
N SER A 78 -15.51 4.61 -5.87
CA SER A 78 -16.07 4.17 -7.16
C SER A 78 -15.16 4.49 -8.33
N ARG A 79 -14.67 5.73 -8.40
CA ARG A 79 -13.72 6.16 -9.42
C ARG A 79 -12.40 5.42 -9.29
N GLY A 80 -11.89 5.29 -8.07
CA GLY A 80 -10.61 4.63 -7.82
C GLY A 80 -10.61 3.17 -8.25
N ILE A 81 -11.65 2.40 -7.89
CA ILE A 81 -11.83 1.00 -8.28
C ILE A 81 -11.85 0.87 -9.81
N GLY A 82 -12.64 1.69 -10.52
CA GLY A 82 -12.73 1.64 -11.98
C GLY A 82 -11.39 1.93 -12.66
N LEU A 83 -10.63 2.92 -12.17
CA LEU A 83 -9.30 3.24 -12.70
C LEU A 83 -8.29 2.10 -12.45
N LEU A 84 -8.31 1.49 -11.26
CA LEU A 84 -7.43 0.37 -10.91
C LEU A 84 -7.71 -0.86 -11.77
N GLN A 85 -8.98 -1.22 -11.96
CA GLN A 85 -9.37 -2.33 -12.83
C GLN A 85 -8.92 -2.10 -14.28
N THR A 86 -9.13 -0.88 -14.80
CA THR A 86 -8.70 -0.50 -16.14
C THR A 86 -7.18 -0.60 -16.31
N ALA A 87 -6.43 -0.08 -15.34
CA ALA A 87 -4.97 -0.12 -15.39
C ALA A 87 -4.41 -1.54 -15.29
N LEU A 88 -4.94 -2.35 -14.36
CA LEU A 88 -4.51 -3.75 -14.19
C LEU A 88 -4.76 -4.59 -15.44
N ALA A 89 -5.95 -4.45 -16.07
CA ALA A 89 -6.26 -5.14 -17.31
C ALA A 89 -5.30 -4.73 -18.44
N ALA A 90 -5.11 -3.41 -18.64
CA ALA A 90 -4.27 -2.90 -19.71
C ALA A 90 -2.77 -3.24 -19.52
N LEU A 91 -2.26 -3.21 -18.29
CA LEU A 91 -0.88 -3.62 -18.00
C LEU A 91 -0.68 -5.14 -18.17
N HIS A 92 -1.68 -5.93 -17.83
CA HIS A 92 -1.65 -7.38 -18.04
C HIS A 92 -1.61 -7.74 -19.54
N GLU A 93 -2.43 -7.08 -20.37
CA GLU A 93 -2.40 -7.25 -21.83
C GLU A 93 -1.03 -6.93 -22.43
N ASP A 94 -0.32 -5.95 -21.88
CA ASP A 94 1.05 -5.61 -22.29
C ASP A 94 2.12 -6.58 -21.75
N GLY A 95 1.75 -7.53 -20.90
CA GLY A 95 2.70 -8.40 -20.18
C GLY A 95 3.52 -7.67 -19.11
N TYR A 96 3.07 -6.49 -18.66
CA TYR A 96 3.78 -5.67 -17.68
C TYR A 96 3.19 -5.82 -16.28
N GLU A 97 3.79 -6.69 -15.50
CA GLU A 97 3.27 -7.14 -14.20
C GLU A 97 3.94 -6.46 -12.98
N LEU A 98 4.86 -5.51 -13.21
CA LEU A 98 5.66 -4.92 -12.12
C LEU A 98 4.82 -4.22 -11.05
N TYR A 99 3.75 -3.52 -11.46
CA TYR A 99 2.90 -2.75 -10.54
C TYR A 99 1.66 -3.52 -10.07
N ARG A 100 1.49 -4.76 -10.53
CA ARG A 100 0.35 -5.60 -10.15
C ARG A 100 0.15 -5.70 -8.64
N PRO A 101 1.18 -5.98 -7.81
CA PRO A 101 0.98 -6.12 -6.37
C PRO A 101 0.40 -4.85 -5.73
N GLN A 102 1.01 -3.69 -6.00
CA GLN A 102 0.60 -2.42 -5.40
C GLN A 102 -0.82 -2.01 -5.83
N LEU A 103 -1.14 -2.17 -7.11
CA LEU A 103 -2.47 -1.83 -7.63
C LEU A 103 -3.54 -2.81 -7.13
N SER A 104 -3.21 -4.11 -7.03
CA SER A 104 -4.13 -5.12 -6.50
C SER A 104 -4.42 -4.94 -5.01
N VAL A 105 -3.42 -4.55 -4.21
CA VAL A 105 -3.60 -4.17 -2.80
C VAL A 105 -4.64 -3.06 -2.69
N THR A 106 -4.45 -1.96 -3.42
CA THR A 106 -5.35 -0.81 -3.35
C THR A 106 -6.75 -1.14 -3.89
N LEU A 107 -6.83 -1.95 -4.94
CA LEU A 107 -8.12 -2.42 -5.48
C LEU A 107 -8.89 -3.25 -4.44
N ALA A 108 -8.21 -4.21 -3.80
CA ALA A 108 -8.82 -5.05 -2.78
C ALA A 108 -9.28 -4.23 -1.55
N GLU A 109 -8.46 -3.28 -1.08
CA GLU A 109 -8.83 -2.36 0.00
C GLU A 109 -10.03 -1.48 -0.38
N GLY A 110 -10.08 -0.97 -1.63
CA GLY A 110 -11.20 -0.19 -2.16
C GLY A 110 -12.50 -1.01 -2.18
N LEU A 111 -12.45 -2.23 -2.72
CA LEU A 111 -13.57 -3.16 -2.77
C LEU A 111 -14.07 -3.55 -1.36
N ALA A 112 -13.16 -3.80 -0.42
CA ALA A 112 -13.54 -4.09 0.96
C ALA A 112 -14.27 -2.91 1.62
N LYS A 113 -13.83 -1.67 1.36
CA LYS A 113 -14.46 -0.43 1.87
C LYS A 113 -15.86 -0.18 1.26
N THR A 114 -16.12 -0.63 0.02
CA THR A 114 -17.47 -0.57 -0.60
C THR A 114 -18.39 -1.70 -0.14
N GLY A 115 -17.88 -2.65 0.65
CA GLY A 115 -18.63 -3.80 1.13
C GLY A 115 -18.55 -5.04 0.22
N GLU A 116 -17.84 -4.97 -0.89
CA GLU A 116 -17.63 -6.06 -1.85
C GLU A 116 -16.54 -7.04 -1.37
N ARG A 117 -16.71 -7.58 -0.14
CA ARG A 117 -15.67 -8.34 0.56
C ARG A 117 -15.22 -9.61 -0.17
N GLU A 118 -16.15 -10.33 -0.78
CA GLU A 118 -15.84 -11.55 -1.55
C GLU A 118 -14.98 -11.23 -2.77
N LEU A 119 -15.31 -10.15 -3.48
CA LEU A 119 -14.52 -9.70 -4.62
C LEU A 119 -13.15 -9.17 -4.18
N ALA A 120 -13.08 -8.45 -3.07
CA ALA A 120 -11.83 -8.01 -2.46
C ALA A 120 -10.94 -9.21 -2.11
N TYR A 121 -11.53 -10.25 -1.51
CA TYR A 121 -10.81 -11.47 -1.13
C TYR A 121 -10.29 -12.22 -2.35
N SER A 122 -11.11 -12.44 -3.38
CA SER A 122 -10.65 -13.09 -4.61
C SER A 122 -9.53 -12.30 -5.29
N THR A 123 -9.66 -10.97 -5.37
CA THR A 123 -8.64 -10.08 -5.96
C THR A 123 -7.30 -10.20 -5.24
N ILE A 124 -7.30 -10.19 -3.91
CA ILE A 124 -6.04 -10.28 -3.16
C ILE A 124 -5.44 -11.69 -3.19
N CYS A 125 -6.26 -12.75 -3.19
CA CYS A 125 -5.81 -14.12 -3.32
C CYS A 125 -5.12 -14.39 -4.68
N GLU A 126 -5.65 -13.85 -5.76
CA GLU A 126 -5.01 -13.92 -7.09
C GLU A 126 -3.64 -13.24 -7.09
N ALA A 127 -3.53 -12.06 -6.45
CA ALA A 127 -2.26 -11.35 -6.35
C ALA A 127 -1.24 -12.09 -5.46
N VAL A 128 -1.68 -12.71 -4.36
CA VAL A 128 -0.84 -13.56 -3.51
C VAL A 128 -0.31 -14.75 -4.31
N SER A 129 -1.18 -15.51 -4.97
CA SER A 129 -0.79 -16.66 -5.79
C SER A 129 0.18 -16.27 -6.91
N TRP A 130 -0.06 -15.11 -7.54
CA TRP A 130 0.86 -14.58 -8.55
C TRP A 130 2.26 -14.28 -7.95
N ALA A 131 2.33 -13.71 -6.75
CA ALA A 131 3.59 -13.38 -6.09
C ALA A 131 4.33 -14.66 -5.62
N GLU A 132 3.61 -15.64 -5.08
CA GLU A 132 4.16 -16.93 -4.65
C GLU A 132 4.79 -17.69 -5.82
N THR A 133 4.07 -17.82 -6.93
CA THR A 133 4.56 -18.56 -8.13
C THR A 133 5.79 -17.91 -8.76
N ARG A 134 6.04 -16.63 -8.48
CA ARG A 134 7.20 -15.86 -9.00
C ARG A 134 8.29 -15.59 -7.98
N GLY A 135 8.13 -16.10 -6.76
CA GLY A 135 9.10 -15.89 -5.67
C GLY A 135 9.21 -14.41 -5.24
N ARG A 136 8.13 -13.63 -5.37
CA ARG A 136 8.08 -12.20 -5.04
C ARG A 136 7.86 -11.97 -3.55
N VAL A 137 8.85 -12.37 -2.75
CA VAL A 137 8.74 -12.45 -1.29
C VAL A 137 8.44 -11.09 -0.65
N LEU A 138 9.00 -9.99 -1.17
CA LEU A 138 8.80 -8.67 -0.60
C LEU A 138 7.34 -8.20 -0.74
N GLU A 139 6.76 -8.47 -1.90
CA GLU A 139 5.38 -8.12 -2.20
C GLU A 139 4.39 -8.97 -1.39
N LEU A 140 4.75 -10.23 -1.09
CA LEU A 140 3.92 -11.12 -0.27
C LEU A 140 3.61 -10.57 1.12
N ILE A 141 4.50 -9.76 1.71
CA ILE A 141 4.28 -9.16 3.03
C ILE A 141 3.02 -8.29 2.99
N GLU A 142 2.95 -7.36 2.05
CA GLU A 142 1.84 -6.42 1.95
C GLU A 142 0.55 -7.09 1.43
N LEU A 143 0.68 -7.98 0.46
CA LEU A 143 -0.45 -8.77 -0.05
C LEU A 143 -1.08 -9.65 1.04
N SER A 144 -0.26 -10.33 1.86
CA SER A 144 -0.73 -11.16 2.97
C SER A 144 -1.32 -10.31 4.10
N ARG A 145 -0.77 -9.11 4.36
CA ARG A 145 -1.37 -8.16 5.30
C ARG A 145 -2.79 -7.82 4.90
N VAL A 146 -2.99 -7.38 3.66
CA VAL A 146 -4.33 -6.99 3.16
C VAL A 146 -5.27 -8.18 3.10
N LYS A 147 -4.79 -9.36 2.69
CA LYS A 147 -5.57 -10.61 2.76
C LYS A 147 -6.05 -10.88 4.18
N GLY A 148 -5.17 -10.74 5.19
CA GLY A 148 -5.50 -10.93 6.59
C GLY A 148 -6.54 -9.93 7.10
N GLU A 149 -6.43 -8.65 6.73
CA GLU A 149 -7.42 -7.63 7.09
C GLU A 149 -8.80 -7.90 6.47
N ILE A 150 -8.84 -8.29 5.20
CA ILE A 150 -10.09 -8.63 4.52
C ILE A 150 -10.76 -9.82 5.19
N LEU A 151 -10.02 -10.92 5.42
CA LEU A 151 -10.52 -12.10 6.14
C LEU A 151 -11.12 -11.73 7.50
N ALA A 152 -10.36 -11.00 8.32
CA ALA A 152 -10.81 -10.58 9.64
C ALA A 152 -12.09 -9.71 9.61
N SER A 153 -12.33 -9.02 8.49
CA SER A 153 -13.53 -8.19 8.27
C SER A 153 -14.75 -8.94 7.73
N MET A 154 -14.58 -10.15 7.20
CA MET A 154 -15.66 -10.91 6.56
C MET A 154 -16.65 -11.47 7.58
N SER A 155 -16.15 -12.21 8.55
CA SER A 155 -16.97 -12.76 9.64
C SER A 155 -16.11 -13.14 10.84
N GLN A 156 -16.74 -13.36 11.99
CA GLN A 156 -16.05 -13.79 13.20
C GLN A 156 -15.32 -15.16 13.03
N GLU A 157 -15.86 -16.04 12.19
CA GLU A 157 -15.25 -17.34 11.89
C GLU A 157 -13.90 -17.19 11.16
N HIS A 158 -13.76 -16.16 10.29
CA HIS A 158 -12.55 -15.89 9.54
C HIS A 158 -11.51 -15.05 10.31
N THR A 159 -11.86 -14.52 11.48
CA THR A 159 -10.96 -13.66 12.27
C THR A 159 -9.66 -14.37 12.64
N SER A 160 -9.74 -15.64 13.05
CA SER A 160 -8.55 -16.43 13.40
C SER A 160 -7.64 -16.70 12.19
N GLU A 161 -8.22 -16.94 11.02
CA GLU A 161 -7.47 -17.12 9.77
C GLU A 161 -6.82 -15.79 9.35
N GLY A 162 -7.55 -14.67 9.46
CA GLY A 162 -7.02 -13.33 9.21
C GLY A 162 -5.85 -12.99 10.13
N GLU A 163 -5.99 -13.28 11.44
CA GLU A 163 -4.89 -13.11 12.42
C GLU A 163 -3.66 -13.95 12.04
N ALA A 164 -3.85 -15.20 11.65
CA ALA A 164 -2.75 -16.08 11.23
C ALA A 164 -2.02 -15.52 9.99
N CYS A 165 -2.75 -15.01 9.00
CA CYS A 165 -2.15 -14.33 7.83
C CYS A 165 -1.33 -13.10 8.23
N LEU A 166 -1.84 -12.28 9.15
CA LEU A 166 -1.13 -11.10 9.65
C LEU A 166 0.14 -11.49 10.43
N LEU A 167 0.08 -12.51 11.29
CA LEU A 167 1.25 -13.00 12.04
C LEU A 167 2.33 -13.56 11.11
N GLN A 168 1.95 -14.30 10.07
CA GLN A 168 2.88 -14.78 9.06
C GLN A 168 3.54 -13.63 8.30
N SER A 169 2.76 -12.62 7.90
CA SER A 169 3.28 -11.42 7.26
C SER A 169 4.24 -10.65 8.16
N LEU A 170 3.94 -10.53 9.47
CA LEU A 170 4.81 -9.90 10.47
C LEU A 170 6.15 -10.64 10.59
N GLN A 171 6.10 -11.97 10.69
CA GLN A 171 7.30 -12.79 10.77
C GLN A 171 8.18 -12.56 9.55
N LEU A 172 7.60 -12.59 8.35
CA LEU A 172 8.34 -12.38 7.09
C LEU A 172 8.97 -10.99 7.02
N ALA A 173 8.26 -9.93 7.45
CA ALA A 173 8.80 -8.58 7.53
C ALA A 173 10.00 -8.49 8.47
N ARG A 174 9.95 -9.14 9.64
CA ARG A 174 11.04 -9.21 10.61
C ARG A 174 12.25 -9.96 10.08
N GLU A 175 12.06 -11.14 9.49
CA GLU A 175 13.11 -11.96 8.90
C GLU A 175 13.87 -11.21 7.79
N ARG A 176 13.19 -10.31 7.10
CA ARG A 176 13.77 -9.48 6.03
C ARG A 176 14.29 -8.12 6.51
N GLY A 177 14.12 -7.77 7.77
CA GLY A 177 14.55 -6.49 8.33
C GLY A 177 13.80 -5.28 7.76
N LEU A 178 12.56 -5.46 7.31
CA LEU A 178 11.76 -4.44 6.62
C LEU A 178 10.88 -3.68 7.62
N LEU A 179 11.49 -2.73 8.33
CA LEU A 179 10.88 -2.03 9.47
C LEU A 179 9.56 -1.31 9.09
N SER A 180 9.47 -0.68 7.92
CA SER A 180 8.24 0.00 7.50
C SER A 180 7.08 -0.99 7.26
N LEU A 181 7.37 -2.16 6.68
CA LEU A 181 6.35 -3.19 6.50
C LEU A 181 6.00 -3.87 7.83
N GLU A 182 6.99 -4.09 8.72
CA GLU A 182 6.75 -4.56 10.09
C GLU A 182 5.78 -3.61 10.83
N LEU A 183 5.96 -2.28 10.69
CA LEU A 183 5.06 -1.27 11.26
C LEU A 183 3.64 -1.38 10.71
N ARG A 184 3.46 -1.49 9.39
CA ARG A 184 2.13 -1.63 8.76
C ARG A 184 1.39 -2.87 9.26
N VAL A 185 2.07 -4.00 9.28
CA VAL A 185 1.47 -5.24 9.80
C VAL A 185 1.20 -5.13 11.30
N GLY A 186 2.10 -4.50 12.06
CA GLY A 186 1.89 -4.20 13.49
C GLY A 186 0.65 -3.35 13.74
N ILE A 187 0.41 -2.33 12.90
CA ILE A 187 -0.82 -1.51 12.95
C ILE A 187 -2.06 -2.37 12.69
N SER A 188 -2.02 -3.25 11.68
CA SER A 188 -3.14 -4.12 11.33
C SER A 188 -3.47 -5.08 12.47
N LEU A 189 -2.48 -5.72 13.09
CA LEU A 189 -2.64 -6.58 14.25
C LEU A 189 -3.14 -5.82 15.48
N ALA A 190 -2.57 -4.63 15.75
CA ALA A 190 -2.99 -3.82 16.88
C ALA A 190 -4.44 -3.32 16.75
N ARG A 191 -4.92 -3.07 15.54
CA ARG A 191 -6.34 -2.78 15.27
C ARG A 191 -7.22 -4.01 15.50
N LEU A 192 -6.77 -5.18 15.06
CA LEU A 192 -7.49 -6.43 15.28
C LEU A 192 -7.62 -6.77 16.77
N TRP A 193 -6.58 -6.46 17.56
CA TRP A 193 -6.52 -6.68 19.01
C TRP A 193 -6.96 -5.46 19.84
N ALA A 194 -7.68 -4.50 19.28
CA ALA A 194 -8.10 -3.29 19.98
C ALA A 194 -9.20 -3.52 21.04
N ASP A 195 -9.76 -4.71 21.11
CA ASP A 195 -10.72 -5.10 22.14
C ASP A 195 -10.04 -5.11 23.54
N PRO A 196 -10.78 -4.81 24.62
CA PRO A 196 -10.22 -4.68 25.97
C PRO A 196 -9.42 -5.90 26.44
N ALA A 197 -9.80 -7.11 26.01
CA ALA A 197 -9.15 -8.35 26.42
C ALA A 197 -7.76 -8.56 25.79
N GLN A 198 -7.49 -7.93 24.65
CA GLN A 198 -6.24 -8.11 23.88
C GLN A 198 -5.43 -6.82 23.74
N ARG A 199 -5.88 -5.73 24.33
CA ARG A 199 -5.28 -4.41 24.20
C ARG A 199 -3.82 -4.34 24.61
N ASP A 200 -3.47 -4.98 25.73
CA ASP A 200 -2.08 -4.99 26.20
C ASP A 200 -1.16 -5.69 25.19
N LYS A 201 -1.62 -6.79 24.59
CA LYS A 201 -0.95 -7.48 23.48
C LYS A 201 -0.73 -6.56 22.28
N ALA A 202 -1.70 -5.71 21.95
CA ALA A 202 -1.59 -4.74 20.86
C ALA A 202 -0.51 -3.68 21.15
N VAL A 203 -0.46 -3.14 22.37
CA VAL A 203 0.56 -2.17 22.80
C VAL A 203 1.93 -2.81 22.85
N GLU A 204 2.06 -3.99 23.45
CA GLU A 204 3.33 -4.74 23.55
C GLU A 204 3.92 -5.07 22.17
N LEU A 205 3.09 -5.25 21.16
CA LEU A 205 3.54 -5.44 19.79
C LEU A 205 3.96 -4.13 19.13
N LEU A 206 3.07 -3.12 19.12
CA LEU A 206 3.23 -1.94 18.27
C LEU A 206 4.25 -0.95 18.83
N ASP A 207 4.32 -0.79 20.15
CA ASP A 207 5.18 0.21 20.79
C ASP A 207 6.68 -0.03 20.53
N PRO A 208 7.22 -1.25 20.69
CA PRO A 208 8.62 -1.52 20.36
C PRO A 208 8.96 -1.32 18.89
N ILE A 209 8.02 -1.60 17.97
CA ILE A 209 8.22 -1.38 16.53
C ILE A 209 8.31 0.11 16.26
N PHE A 210 7.36 0.89 16.78
CA PHE A 210 7.31 2.34 16.62
C PHE A 210 8.57 3.03 17.14
N ASN A 211 9.07 2.62 18.32
CA ASN A 211 10.25 3.20 18.97
C ASN A 211 11.59 2.91 18.26
N ARG A 212 11.60 2.05 17.22
CA ARG A 212 12.79 1.82 16.37
C ARG A 212 12.96 2.87 15.29
N PHE A 213 11.96 3.71 15.03
CA PHE A 213 12.07 4.80 14.09
C PHE A 213 12.74 6.02 14.72
N SER A 214 13.67 6.63 13.99
CA SER A 214 14.38 7.86 14.39
C SER A 214 14.00 9.08 13.55
N GLU A 215 13.25 8.87 12.45
CA GLU A 215 12.84 9.90 11.51
C GLU A 215 11.51 9.52 10.84
N GLY A 216 10.97 10.38 9.99
CA GLY A 216 9.76 10.09 9.20
C GLY A 216 8.45 10.18 9.99
N PHE A 217 8.43 10.77 11.18
CA PHE A 217 7.24 10.83 12.05
C PHE A 217 6.03 11.59 11.46
N GLN A 218 6.21 12.19 10.29
CA GLN A 218 5.14 12.86 9.54
C GLN A 218 4.53 11.94 8.45
N THR A 219 5.10 10.77 8.22
CA THR A 219 4.56 9.80 7.27
C THR A 219 3.24 9.23 7.78
N HIS A 220 2.36 8.88 6.83
CA HIS A 220 1.02 8.37 7.15
C HIS A 220 1.06 7.19 8.15
N ASP A 221 1.96 6.23 7.96
CA ASP A 221 2.04 5.04 8.80
C ASP A 221 2.49 5.35 10.23
N LEU A 222 3.50 6.22 10.41
CA LEU A 222 3.95 6.61 11.76
C LEU A 222 2.93 7.47 12.50
N VAL A 223 2.23 8.35 11.78
CA VAL A 223 1.10 9.11 12.37
C VAL A 223 -0.03 8.16 12.79
N ALA A 224 -0.37 7.19 11.95
CA ALA A 224 -1.39 6.19 12.26
C ALA A 224 -1.01 5.33 13.48
N ALA A 225 0.25 4.89 13.57
CA ALA A 225 0.75 4.12 14.70
C ALA A 225 0.72 4.93 16.01
N ALA A 226 1.18 6.18 16.00
CA ALA A 226 1.17 7.07 17.16
C ALA A 226 -0.26 7.28 17.69
N ASN A 227 -1.21 7.58 16.78
CA ASN A 227 -2.61 7.78 17.14
C ASN A 227 -3.23 6.49 17.73
N LEU A 228 -2.94 5.34 17.13
CA LEU A 228 -3.44 4.06 17.62
C LEU A 228 -2.89 3.73 19.02
N LEU A 229 -1.58 3.91 19.24
CA LEU A 229 -0.97 3.73 20.56
C LEU A 229 -1.57 4.66 21.62
N GLN A 230 -1.83 5.91 21.26
CA GLN A 230 -2.51 6.85 22.16
C GLN A 230 -3.92 6.37 22.51
N GLN A 231 -4.70 5.90 21.53
CA GLN A 231 -6.06 5.38 21.75
C GLN A 231 -6.05 4.12 22.64
N LEU A 232 -5.11 3.20 22.39
CA LEU A 232 -4.98 1.96 23.17
C LEU A 232 -4.60 2.27 24.64
N ARG A 233 -3.76 3.28 24.89
CA ARG A 233 -3.33 3.67 26.23
C ARG A 233 -4.38 4.51 26.99
N SER A 234 -5.09 5.41 26.32
CA SER A 234 -6.05 6.31 26.97
C SER A 234 -7.29 5.61 27.53
N ARG A 235 -7.72 4.50 26.95
CA ARG A 235 -8.86 3.70 27.43
C ARG A 235 -8.55 2.84 28.65
N ASN A 236 -7.32 2.83 29.16
CA ASN A 236 -6.93 2.16 30.42
C ASN A 236 -7.19 3.03 31.65
N LEU A 237 -7.69 4.27 31.49
CA LEU A 237 -7.90 5.23 32.59
C LEU A 237 -9.37 5.36 33.01
N THR A 238 -10.27 4.54 32.48
CA THR A 238 -11.70 4.47 32.86
C THR A 238 -12.07 3.08 33.35
#